data_e81086368219ccfc854dff127417725b
#
_entry.id   e81086368219ccfc854dff127417725b
#
_cell.length_a   1.000
_cell.length_b   1.000
_cell.length_c   1.000
_cell.angle_alpha   90.00
_cell.angle_beta   90.00
_cell.angle_gamma   90.00
#
_symmetry.space_group_name_H-M   'P 1'
#
loop_
_entity.id
_entity.type
_entity.pdbx_description
1 polymer ?
#
loop_
_entity_poly.entity_id
_entity_poly.type
_entity_poly.pdbx_seq_one_letter_code
_entity_poly.pdbx_strand_id
1 'polypeptide(L)'
;RQYPERCRKLVLCATSCGSAMFPGHPSILAKMISPRRYLDKKYMSRIAGDLYGGKMRTDPAQVEKHASRVQTTSSRGYYYQLLALAIWSSLHWLHKITMPTLIVHGADDPIIPPVNAKVLASRIPNAELWLMNCGHLFMLTMPDTVAPAIREFLDR
;
A
#
# COMPACT_ATOMS: atom_id res chain seq x y z
N ARG A 1 -19.12 -2.31 2.81
CA ARG A 1 -20.06 -1.31 3.30
C ARG A 1 -21.46 -1.50 2.72
N GLN A 2 -21.58 -1.74 1.41
CA GLN A 2 -22.88 -1.93 0.75
C GLN A 2 -23.49 -3.32 1.05
N TYR A 3 -22.63 -4.32 1.15
CA TYR A 3 -23.02 -5.73 1.34
C TYR A 3 -22.09 -6.39 2.37
N PRO A 4 -22.14 -5.98 3.66
CA PRO A 4 -21.23 -6.48 4.70
C PRO A 4 -21.41 -7.98 4.94
N GLU A 5 -22.61 -8.53 4.77
CA GLU A 5 -22.93 -9.95 4.90
C GLU A 5 -22.20 -10.86 3.90
N ARG A 6 -21.68 -10.29 2.81
CA ARG A 6 -20.89 -11.01 1.78
C ARG A 6 -19.39 -11.04 2.10
N CYS A 7 -18.95 -10.35 3.14
CA CYS A 7 -17.53 -10.24 3.52
C CYS A 7 -17.33 -10.84 4.92
N ARG A 8 -16.76 -12.03 4.99
CA ARG A 8 -16.47 -12.71 6.28
C ARG A 8 -15.26 -12.09 6.98
N LYS A 9 -14.22 -11.77 6.23
CA LYS A 9 -12.95 -11.20 6.74
C LYS A 9 -12.38 -10.22 5.73
N LEU A 10 -11.61 -9.24 6.20
CA LEU A 10 -10.99 -8.21 5.36
C LEU A 10 -9.49 -8.15 5.62
N VAL A 11 -8.67 -8.07 4.57
CA VAL A 11 -7.24 -7.81 4.69
C VAL A 11 -6.90 -6.51 3.98
N LEU A 12 -6.28 -5.58 4.69
CA LEU A 12 -5.84 -4.28 4.19
C LEU A 12 -4.32 -4.23 4.16
N CYS A 13 -3.73 -4.18 2.96
CA CYS A 13 -2.28 -4.21 2.75
C CYS A 13 -1.78 -2.86 2.26
N ALA A 14 -0.78 -2.26 2.92
CA ALA A 14 -0.09 -1.03 2.50
C ALA A 14 -1.06 0.06 2.02
N THR A 15 -2.11 0.34 2.77
CA THR A 15 -3.20 1.23 2.36
C THR A 15 -3.53 2.30 3.40
N SER A 16 -4.43 3.22 3.03
CA SER A 16 -4.88 4.33 3.86
C SER A 16 -6.38 4.56 3.73
N CYS A 17 -6.89 5.56 4.42
CA CYS A 17 -8.30 5.99 4.32
C CYS A 17 -8.58 6.92 3.11
N GLY A 18 -7.67 7.05 2.15
CA GLY A 18 -7.83 7.90 0.97
C GLY A 18 -7.37 9.34 1.20
N SER A 19 -8.07 10.34 0.67
CA SER A 19 -7.66 11.76 0.70
C SER A 19 -7.43 12.34 2.11
N ALA A 20 -8.03 11.74 3.14
CA ALA A 20 -7.84 12.12 4.55
C ALA A 20 -6.63 11.43 5.21
N MET A 21 -5.74 10.83 4.43
CA MET A 21 -4.52 10.18 4.92
C MET A 21 -3.44 11.19 5.33
N PHE A 22 -2.55 10.77 6.24
CA PHE A 22 -1.26 11.46 6.42
C PHE A 22 -0.40 11.23 5.18
N PRO A 23 0.00 12.30 4.46
CA PRO A 23 0.74 12.16 3.21
C PRO A 23 2.17 11.67 3.46
N GLY A 24 2.77 11.06 2.45
CA GLY A 24 4.21 10.82 2.41
C GLY A 24 5.00 12.11 2.27
N HIS A 25 6.32 12.02 2.42
CA HIS A 25 7.19 13.20 2.28
C HIS A 25 7.01 13.87 0.90
N PRO A 26 7.06 15.21 0.78
CA PRO A 26 6.84 15.91 -0.50
C PRO A 26 7.71 15.41 -1.66
N SER A 27 8.96 15.01 -1.41
CA SER A 27 9.84 14.43 -2.43
C SER A 27 9.32 13.07 -2.98
N ILE A 28 8.63 12.29 -2.16
CA ILE A 28 7.98 11.03 -2.58
C ILE A 28 6.74 11.33 -3.42
N LEU A 29 5.93 12.28 -2.96
CA LEU A 29 4.74 12.72 -3.70
C LEU A 29 5.10 13.27 -5.09
N ALA A 30 6.17 14.06 -5.20
CA ALA A 30 6.67 14.56 -6.48
C ALA A 30 7.06 13.42 -7.45
N LYS A 31 7.69 12.34 -6.94
CA LYS A 31 7.99 11.13 -7.72
C LYS A 31 6.72 10.37 -8.13
N MET A 32 5.65 10.46 -7.32
CA MET A 32 4.36 9.82 -7.56
C MET A 32 3.50 10.55 -8.60
N ILE A 33 3.57 11.86 -8.70
CA ILE A 33 2.74 12.65 -9.64
C ILE A 33 3.10 12.34 -11.09
N SER A 34 4.37 12.09 -11.40
CA SER A 34 4.81 11.78 -12.78
C SER A 34 4.59 10.31 -13.13
N PRO A 35 3.98 9.97 -14.29
CA PRO A 35 3.89 8.60 -14.79
C PRO A 35 5.24 8.04 -15.27
N ARG A 36 6.31 8.84 -15.24
CA ARG A 36 7.65 8.47 -15.73
C ARG A 36 8.15 7.15 -15.13
N ARG A 37 7.79 6.86 -13.88
CA ARG A 37 8.16 5.59 -13.21
C ARG A 37 7.61 4.33 -13.91
N TYR A 38 6.56 4.45 -14.73
CA TYR A 38 5.99 3.37 -15.53
C TYR A 38 6.47 3.38 -16.99
N LEU A 39 7.01 4.51 -17.45
CA LEU A 39 7.45 4.71 -18.84
C LEU A 39 8.97 4.53 -19.01
N ASP A 40 9.74 4.78 -17.96
CA ASP A 40 11.21 4.78 -17.96
C ASP A 40 11.74 3.83 -16.87
N LYS A 41 12.14 2.61 -17.30
CA LYS A 41 12.67 1.58 -16.39
C LYS A 41 13.94 2.02 -15.66
N LYS A 42 14.82 2.80 -16.32
CA LYS A 42 16.05 3.32 -15.68
C LYS A 42 15.72 4.33 -14.60
N TYR A 43 14.72 5.19 -14.86
CA TYR A 43 14.23 6.11 -13.85
C TYR A 43 13.61 5.36 -12.67
N MET A 44 12.73 4.36 -12.93
CA MET A 44 12.14 3.53 -11.89
C MET A 44 13.23 2.88 -11.02
N SER A 45 14.22 2.23 -11.61
CA SER A 45 15.31 1.58 -10.85
C SER A 45 16.06 2.56 -9.95
N ARG A 46 16.26 3.80 -10.41
CA ARG A 46 16.93 4.84 -9.63
C ARG A 46 16.15 5.30 -8.42
N ILE A 47 14.83 5.40 -8.54
CA ILE A 47 13.98 5.95 -7.46
C ILE A 47 13.34 4.89 -6.57
N ALA A 48 13.43 3.61 -6.94
CA ALA A 48 12.68 2.52 -6.29
C ALA A 48 12.96 2.40 -4.79
N GLY A 49 14.22 2.53 -4.38
CA GLY A 49 14.60 2.49 -2.97
C GLY A 49 13.96 3.59 -2.14
N ASP A 50 14.03 4.84 -2.64
CA ASP A 50 13.41 5.98 -1.98
C ASP A 50 11.89 5.89 -1.97
N LEU A 51 11.32 5.39 -3.10
CA LEU A 51 9.88 5.37 -3.31
C LEU A 51 9.19 4.27 -2.50
N TYR A 52 9.78 3.09 -2.43
CA TYR A 52 9.13 1.91 -1.84
C TYR A 52 9.70 1.47 -0.49
N GLY A 53 10.90 1.92 -0.11
CA GLY A 53 11.55 1.55 1.15
C GLY A 53 11.91 0.07 1.26
N GLY A 54 12.23 -0.38 2.47
CA GLY A 54 12.51 -1.78 2.79
C GLY A 54 13.53 -2.44 1.87
N LYS A 55 13.26 -3.66 1.42
CA LYS A 55 14.15 -4.42 0.50
C LYS A 55 14.41 -3.73 -0.84
N MET A 56 13.54 -2.83 -1.28
CA MET A 56 13.78 -2.06 -2.51
C MET A 56 14.94 -1.07 -2.34
N ARG A 57 15.32 -0.73 -1.09
CA ARG A 57 16.45 0.12 -0.77
C ARG A 57 17.77 -0.65 -0.62
N THR A 58 17.69 -1.90 -0.19
CA THR A 58 18.86 -2.71 0.21
C THR A 58 19.19 -3.84 -0.75
N ASP A 59 18.27 -4.22 -1.64
CA ASP A 59 18.42 -5.37 -2.55
C ASP A 59 18.19 -4.96 -4.02
N PRO A 60 19.27 -4.72 -4.79
CA PRO A 60 19.16 -4.35 -6.21
C PRO A 60 18.45 -5.40 -7.07
N ALA A 61 18.49 -6.68 -6.71
CA ALA A 61 17.82 -7.72 -7.47
C ALA A 61 16.29 -7.58 -7.39
N GLN A 62 15.75 -7.14 -6.24
CA GLN A 62 14.33 -6.84 -6.10
C GLN A 62 13.92 -5.64 -6.95
N VAL A 63 14.78 -4.63 -7.04
CA VAL A 63 14.54 -3.45 -7.89
C VAL A 63 14.48 -3.85 -9.35
N GLU A 64 15.43 -4.64 -9.83
CA GLU A 64 15.49 -5.12 -11.22
C GLU A 64 14.27 -6.00 -11.55
N LYS A 65 13.95 -6.95 -10.67
CA LYS A 65 12.77 -7.82 -10.78
C LYS A 65 11.47 -7.00 -10.86
N HIS A 66 11.34 -5.96 -10.06
CA HIS A 66 10.19 -5.06 -10.10
C HIS A 66 10.16 -4.26 -11.42
N ALA A 67 11.26 -3.61 -11.79
CA ALA A 67 11.37 -2.79 -13.00
C ALA A 67 11.10 -3.60 -14.29
N SER A 68 11.51 -4.88 -14.32
CA SER A 68 11.24 -5.77 -15.47
C SER A 68 9.75 -6.12 -15.61
N ARG A 69 8.99 -6.12 -14.52
CA ARG A 69 7.55 -6.48 -14.49
C ARG A 69 6.63 -5.28 -14.65
N VAL A 70 7.13 -4.07 -14.47
CA VAL A 70 6.33 -2.85 -14.66
C VAL A 70 5.89 -2.76 -16.11
N GLN A 71 4.59 -2.76 -16.32
CA GLN A 71 4.00 -2.57 -17.65
C GLN A 71 3.73 -1.09 -17.89
N THR A 72 3.94 -0.67 -19.14
CA THR A 72 3.61 0.67 -19.58
C THR A 72 2.11 0.88 -19.49
N THR A 73 1.70 1.96 -18.84
CA THR A 73 0.29 2.35 -18.71
C THR A 73 0.02 3.64 -19.47
N SER A 74 -1.24 3.89 -19.77
CA SER A 74 -1.67 5.17 -20.33
C SER A 74 -1.48 6.29 -19.30
N SER A 75 -0.79 7.36 -19.68
CA SER A 75 -0.63 8.55 -18.82
C SER A 75 -2.00 9.12 -18.39
N ARG A 76 -2.98 9.08 -19.28
CA ARG A 76 -4.36 9.54 -18.99
C ARG A 76 -5.01 8.69 -17.90
N GLY A 77 -4.92 7.33 -18.00
CA GLY A 77 -5.43 6.42 -16.98
C GLY A 77 -4.75 6.62 -15.63
N TYR A 78 -3.44 6.87 -15.66
CA TYR A 78 -2.67 7.18 -14.46
C TYR A 78 -3.20 8.43 -13.72
N TYR A 79 -3.42 9.52 -14.41
CA TYR A 79 -3.96 10.74 -13.79
C TYR A 79 -5.39 10.58 -13.28
N TYR A 80 -6.24 9.80 -13.96
CA TYR A 80 -7.56 9.46 -13.42
C TYR A 80 -7.49 8.68 -12.11
N GLN A 81 -6.53 7.75 -11.97
CA GLN A 81 -6.31 7.05 -10.69
C GLN A 81 -5.86 8.01 -9.58
N LEU A 82 -4.93 8.93 -9.88
CA LEU A 82 -4.50 9.94 -8.89
C LEU A 82 -5.67 10.85 -8.49
N LEU A 83 -6.49 11.28 -9.43
CA LEU A 83 -7.67 12.09 -9.14
C LEU A 83 -8.67 11.33 -8.26
N ALA A 84 -8.94 10.07 -8.58
CA ALA A 84 -9.83 9.23 -7.77
C ALA A 84 -9.33 9.11 -6.32
N LEU A 85 -8.02 8.92 -6.12
CA LEU A 85 -7.41 8.89 -4.78
C LEU A 85 -7.51 10.23 -4.06
N ALA A 86 -7.40 11.35 -4.80
CA ALA A 86 -7.43 12.70 -4.23
C ALA A 86 -8.83 13.12 -3.72
N ILE A 87 -9.89 12.54 -4.27
CA ILE A 87 -11.28 12.91 -3.92
C ILE A 87 -12.00 11.88 -3.07
N TRP A 88 -11.49 10.63 -2.99
CA TRP A 88 -12.14 9.56 -2.25
C TRP A 88 -11.60 9.46 -0.82
N SER A 89 -12.49 9.22 0.14
CA SER A 89 -12.11 8.90 1.52
C SER A 89 -13.07 7.91 2.17
N SER A 90 -12.49 6.98 2.93
CA SER A 90 -13.23 6.03 3.78
C SER A 90 -13.30 6.44 5.25
N LEU A 91 -12.59 7.48 5.67
CA LEU A 91 -12.39 7.82 7.08
C LEU A 91 -13.70 7.90 7.88
N HIS A 92 -14.73 8.49 7.30
CA HIS A 92 -16.02 8.74 7.95
C HIS A 92 -16.90 7.47 8.14
N TRP A 93 -16.52 6.33 7.54
CA TRP A 93 -17.28 5.09 7.65
C TRP A 93 -16.45 3.86 8.04
N LEU A 94 -15.16 4.02 8.41
CA LEU A 94 -14.30 2.92 8.86
C LEU A 94 -14.91 2.19 10.07
N HIS A 95 -15.58 2.91 10.97
CA HIS A 95 -16.28 2.35 12.13
C HIS A 95 -17.44 1.41 11.76
N LYS A 96 -17.89 1.41 10.51
CA LYS A 96 -18.94 0.51 10.00
C LYS A 96 -18.39 -0.81 9.46
N ILE A 97 -17.07 -0.98 9.44
CA ILE A 97 -16.41 -2.23 9.09
C ILE A 97 -16.42 -3.11 10.34
N THR A 98 -17.39 -4.03 10.42
CA THR A 98 -17.60 -4.87 11.61
C THR A 98 -16.98 -6.26 11.51
N MET A 99 -16.63 -6.70 10.30
CA MET A 99 -15.96 -8.00 10.11
C MET A 99 -14.51 -7.97 10.63
N PRO A 100 -13.96 -9.10 11.10
CA PRO A 100 -12.55 -9.22 11.45
C PRO A 100 -11.67 -8.68 10.34
N THR A 101 -10.77 -7.77 10.67
CA THR A 101 -9.92 -7.07 9.70
C THR A 101 -8.45 -7.16 10.09
N LEU A 102 -7.62 -7.68 9.19
CA LEU A 102 -6.16 -7.67 9.34
C LEU A 102 -5.60 -6.49 8.54
N ILE A 103 -4.83 -5.63 9.19
CA ILE A 103 -4.09 -4.54 8.56
C ILE A 103 -2.61 -4.93 8.55
N VAL A 104 -2.05 -5.14 7.35
CA VAL A 104 -0.63 -5.46 7.15
C VAL A 104 0.07 -4.26 6.54
N HIS A 105 1.14 -3.78 7.18
CA HIS A 105 1.81 -2.56 6.75
C HIS A 105 3.31 -2.58 7.00
N GLY A 106 4.08 -1.91 6.12
CA GLY A 106 5.51 -1.75 6.28
C GLY A 106 5.86 -0.56 7.18
N ALA A 107 6.74 -0.77 8.15
CA ALA A 107 7.22 0.31 9.03
C ALA A 107 8.12 1.32 8.28
N ASP A 108 8.77 0.90 7.19
CA ASP A 108 9.58 1.74 6.29
C ASP A 108 8.85 1.98 4.95
N ASP A 109 7.54 2.30 5.02
CA ASP A 109 6.73 2.64 3.84
C ASP A 109 6.73 4.17 3.61
N PRO A 110 7.44 4.68 2.58
CA PRO A 110 7.51 6.13 2.33
C PRO A 110 6.30 6.67 1.56
N ILE A 111 5.58 5.81 0.83
CA ILE A 111 4.39 6.21 0.03
C ILE A 111 3.21 6.45 0.95
N ILE A 112 2.95 5.47 1.80
CA ILE A 112 1.87 5.52 2.79
C ILE A 112 2.50 5.37 4.17
N PRO A 113 2.80 6.47 4.88
CA PRO A 113 3.43 6.40 6.19
C PRO A 113 2.68 5.50 7.16
N PRO A 114 3.36 4.74 8.04
CA PRO A 114 2.74 3.72 8.91
C PRO A 114 1.72 4.29 9.92
N VAL A 115 1.71 5.61 10.13
CA VAL A 115 0.66 6.28 10.90
C VAL A 115 -0.73 6.04 10.30
N ASN A 116 -0.84 5.88 8.96
CA ASN A 116 -2.11 5.59 8.29
C ASN A 116 -2.67 4.22 8.68
N ALA A 117 -1.81 3.21 8.80
CA ALA A 117 -2.21 1.89 9.29
C ALA A 117 -2.71 1.95 10.75
N LYS A 118 -2.07 2.76 11.61
CA LYS A 118 -2.52 3.00 12.98
C LYS A 118 -3.89 3.70 13.01
N VAL A 119 -4.13 4.66 12.11
CA VAL A 119 -5.45 5.29 11.96
C VAL A 119 -6.52 4.28 11.55
N LEU A 120 -6.23 3.43 10.56
CA LEU A 120 -7.15 2.35 10.18
C LEU A 120 -7.46 1.43 11.36
N ALA A 121 -6.43 0.98 12.08
CA ALA A 121 -6.58 0.09 13.23
C ALA A 121 -7.37 0.71 14.38
N SER A 122 -7.22 2.02 14.62
CA SER A 122 -7.96 2.71 15.67
C SER A 122 -9.43 3.00 15.32
N ARG A 123 -9.78 2.97 14.01
CA ARG A 123 -11.13 3.32 13.53
C ARG A 123 -11.97 2.12 13.14
N ILE A 124 -11.37 0.98 12.85
CA ILE A 124 -12.04 -0.28 12.51
C ILE A 124 -12.19 -1.09 13.81
N PRO A 125 -13.41 -1.40 14.28
CA PRO A 125 -13.64 -2.00 15.62
C PRO A 125 -12.92 -3.34 15.84
N ASN A 126 -12.90 -4.22 14.83
CA ASN A 126 -12.34 -5.57 14.90
C ASN A 126 -11.06 -5.68 14.06
N ALA A 127 -10.16 -4.69 14.20
CA ALA A 127 -8.91 -4.67 13.45
C ALA A 127 -7.72 -5.18 14.26
N GLU A 128 -6.94 -6.07 13.65
CA GLU A 128 -5.58 -6.46 14.07
C GLU A 128 -4.56 -5.72 13.20
N LEU A 129 -3.56 -5.07 13.81
CA LEU A 129 -2.47 -4.41 13.08
C LEU A 129 -1.21 -5.24 13.15
N TRP A 130 -0.72 -5.65 11.98
CA TRP A 130 0.59 -6.25 11.81
C TRP A 130 1.54 -5.28 11.10
N LEU A 131 2.38 -4.62 11.88
CA LEU A 131 3.40 -3.69 11.39
C LEU A 131 4.72 -4.45 11.24
N MET A 132 5.22 -4.55 10.01
CA MET A 132 6.41 -5.32 9.63
C MET A 132 7.61 -4.41 9.38
N ASN A 133 8.82 -4.88 9.67
CA ASN A 133 10.05 -4.18 9.30
C ASN A 133 10.35 -4.35 7.79
N CYS A 134 9.57 -3.68 6.96
CA CYS A 134 9.62 -3.73 5.50
C CYS A 134 9.07 -2.44 4.88
N GLY A 135 9.18 -2.31 3.54
CA GLY A 135 8.65 -1.17 2.78
C GLY A 135 7.27 -1.45 2.18
N HIS A 136 6.84 -0.56 1.27
CA HIS A 136 5.52 -0.60 0.63
C HIS A 136 5.26 -1.91 -0.15
N LEU A 137 6.26 -2.46 -0.83
CA LEU A 137 6.10 -3.63 -1.70
C LEU A 137 6.36 -4.97 -0.99
N PHE A 138 6.06 -5.07 0.30
CA PHE A 138 6.33 -6.29 1.08
C PHE A 138 5.66 -7.54 0.52
N MET A 139 4.49 -7.43 -0.12
CA MET A 139 3.83 -8.58 -0.75
C MET A 139 4.66 -9.17 -1.90
N LEU A 140 5.48 -8.36 -2.57
CA LEU A 140 6.37 -8.80 -3.65
C LEU A 140 7.76 -9.21 -3.14
N THR A 141 8.24 -8.53 -2.09
CA THR A 141 9.62 -8.71 -1.57
C THR A 141 9.73 -9.71 -0.43
N MET A 142 8.60 -10.07 0.21
CA MET A 142 8.51 -11.00 1.34
C MET A 142 7.29 -11.94 1.24
N PRO A 143 7.00 -12.54 0.06
CA PRO A 143 5.78 -13.35 -0.13
C PRO A 143 5.73 -14.55 0.82
N ASP A 144 6.88 -15.18 1.10
CA ASP A 144 6.98 -16.37 1.93
C ASP A 144 6.68 -16.11 3.43
N THR A 145 6.75 -14.85 3.85
CA THR A 145 6.36 -14.41 5.19
C THR A 145 4.91 -13.95 5.22
N VAL A 146 4.50 -13.18 4.21
CA VAL A 146 3.21 -12.49 4.22
C VAL A 146 2.06 -13.44 3.84
N ALA A 147 2.25 -14.28 2.83
CA ALA A 147 1.16 -15.13 2.35
C ALA A 147 0.69 -16.17 3.39
N PRO A 148 1.59 -16.89 4.13
CA PRO A 148 1.16 -17.78 5.20
C PRO A 148 0.39 -17.08 6.32
N ALA A 149 0.86 -15.91 6.77
CA ALA A 149 0.21 -15.16 7.84
C ALA A 149 -1.19 -14.64 7.44
N ILE A 150 -1.34 -14.17 6.20
CA ILE A 150 -2.65 -13.79 5.67
C ILE A 150 -3.57 -15.02 5.59
N ARG A 151 -3.05 -16.15 5.12
CA ARG A 151 -3.82 -17.41 5.05
C ARG A 151 -4.28 -17.82 6.44
N GLU A 152 -3.39 -17.87 7.41
CA GLU A 152 -3.74 -18.19 8.81
C GLU A 152 -4.86 -17.30 9.33
N PHE A 153 -4.78 -15.98 9.09
CA PHE A 153 -5.87 -15.06 9.48
C PHE A 153 -7.18 -15.40 8.78
N LEU A 154 -7.16 -15.72 7.48
CA LEU A 154 -8.36 -16.02 6.71
C LEU A 154 -9.00 -17.36 7.12
N ASP A 155 -8.21 -18.32 7.57
CA ASP A 155 -8.63 -19.68 7.93
C ASP A 155 -9.14 -19.78 9.39
N ARG A 156 -8.79 -18.84 10.29
CA ARG A 156 -9.39 -18.72 11.63
C ARG A 156 -10.89 -18.49 11.52
#